data_b3ea6b9bb4dfff1fa45b70086e59ab05
#
_entry.id   b3ea6b9bb4dfff1fa45b70086e59ab05
#
_cell.length_a   1.000
_cell.length_b   1.000
_cell.length_c   1.000
_cell.angle_alpha   90.00
_cell.angle_beta   90.00
_cell.angle_gamma   90.00
#
_symmetry.space_group_name_H-M   'P 1'
#
loop_
_entity.id
_entity.type
_entity.pdbx_description
1 polymer ?
#
loop_
_entity_poly.entity_id
_entity_poly.type
_entity_poly.pdbx_seq_one_letter_code
_entity_poly.pdbx_strand_id
1 'polypeptide(L)'
;MATKEEILRELYPEDLFHYADGLTLGEAEVLQETRRLIEKHLRPVLNEYWEAPDFPFEQFYAVAKGAQIMSNPKLFEGREGSYIPSELYIAFLYLELGRFDASMATFFTVHGGLCYNTILLGGDERQQKEFLSKLAAFDWQGCFALTEPLSGSDIAGGLATTAERVGDKWILNGEKRWIGGSDTADVVPVFARDVEDGRVKCFIVRKGAPGYHAEPIPHKTALRCVRNGHITMKNVEVPDSDRLVNINGFADVARILTFTRADVAHIA
;
A
#
# COMPACT_ATOMS: atom_id res chain seq x y z
N MET A 1 15.87 -28.31 10.92
CA MET A 1 14.97 -27.29 10.33
C MET A 1 13.73 -28.04 9.87
N ALA A 2 12.55 -27.46 10.03
CA ALA A 2 11.32 -28.05 9.52
C ALA A 2 11.35 -28.12 7.98
N THR A 3 10.75 -29.13 7.39
CA THR A 3 10.59 -29.21 5.94
C THR A 3 9.49 -28.25 5.48
N LYS A 4 9.46 -27.94 4.18
CA LYS A 4 8.38 -27.10 3.59
C LYS A 4 7.01 -27.72 3.88
N GLU A 5 6.87 -29.03 3.70
CA GLU A 5 5.62 -29.76 3.93
C GLU A 5 5.16 -29.69 5.40
N GLU A 6 6.08 -29.76 6.35
CA GLU A 6 5.76 -29.61 7.77
C GLU A 6 5.26 -28.19 8.07
N ILE A 7 5.93 -27.16 7.54
CA ILE A 7 5.54 -25.75 7.69
C ILE A 7 4.15 -25.52 7.09
N LEU A 8 3.92 -25.95 5.86
CA LEU A 8 2.64 -25.72 5.17
C LEU A 8 1.47 -26.46 5.84
N ARG A 9 1.70 -27.66 6.34
CA ARG A 9 0.68 -28.42 7.10
C ARG A 9 0.31 -27.73 8.41
N GLU A 10 1.26 -27.09 9.08
CA GLU A 10 1.00 -26.30 10.28
C GLU A 10 0.24 -25.01 9.95
N LEU A 11 0.68 -24.30 8.90
CA LEU A 11 0.09 -23.02 8.51
C LEU A 11 -1.31 -23.16 7.90
N TYR A 12 -1.50 -24.11 7.01
CA TYR A 12 -2.68 -24.20 6.14
C TYR A 12 -3.30 -25.61 6.15
N PRO A 13 -3.68 -26.16 7.32
CA PRO A 13 -4.31 -27.48 7.38
C PRO A 13 -5.67 -27.55 6.65
N GLU A 14 -6.28 -26.39 6.39
CA GLU A 14 -7.54 -26.21 5.66
C GLU A 14 -7.36 -26.04 4.14
N ASP A 15 -6.14 -26.01 3.61
CA ASP A 15 -5.89 -25.90 2.17
C ASP A 15 -6.16 -27.24 1.45
N LEU A 16 -7.42 -27.50 1.19
CA LEU A 16 -7.90 -28.73 0.54
C LEU A 16 -7.50 -28.82 -0.94
N PHE A 17 -7.13 -27.71 -1.56
CA PHE A 17 -6.73 -27.64 -2.96
C PHE A 17 -5.23 -27.60 -3.17
N HIS A 18 -4.45 -27.64 -2.09
CA HIS A 18 -3.00 -27.64 -2.13
C HIS A 18 -2.36 -26.45 -2.87
N TYR A 19 -3.00 -25.28 -2.80
CA TYR A 19 -2.44 -24.05 -3.39
C TYR A 19 -1.12 -23.66 -2.76
N ALA A 20 -0.97 -23.89 -1.45
CA ALA A 20 0.27 -23.59 -0.73
C ALA A 20 1.46 -24.41 -1.21
N ASP A 21 1.26 -25.56 -1.86
CA ASP A 21 2.35 -26.39 -2.39
C ASP A 21 3.19 -25.65 -3.45
N GLY A 22 2.61 -24.61 -4.08
CA GLY A 22 3.30 -23.74 -5.02
C GLY A 22 4.28 -22.74 -4.40
N LEU A 23 4.23 -22.54 -3.07
CA LEU A 23 5.17 -21.68 -2.36
C LEU A 23 6.57 -22.31 -2.33
N THR A 24 7.61 -21.47 -2.33
CA THR A 24 8.99 -21.92 -2.04
C THR A 24 9.16 -22.18 -0.54
N LEU A 25 10.23 -22.89 -0.15
CA LEU A 25 10.57 -23.04 1.26
C LEU A 25 10.78 -21.68 1.94
N GLY A 26 11.51 -20.77 1.26
CA GLY A 26 11.78 -19.43 1.79
C GLY A 26 10.51 -18.60 2.01
N GLU A 27 9.54 -18.67 1.09
CA GLU A 27 8.23 -18.02 1.22
C GLU A 27 7.43 -18.61 2.40
N ALA A 28 7.41 -19.93 2.53
CA ALA A 28 6.74 -20.62 3.65
C ALA A 28 7.34 -20.23 5.01
N GLU A 29 8.67 -20.16 5.11
CA GLU A 29 9.37 -19.72 6.33
C GLU A 29 9.05 -18.27 6.69
N VAL A 30 8.96 -17.36 5.71
CA VAL A 30 8.60 -15.96 5.96
C VAL A 30 7.15 -15.85 6.42
N LEU A 31 6.23 -16.62 5.84
CA LEU A 31 4.83 -16.66 6.28
C LEU A 31 4.69 -17.22 7.70
N GLN A 32 5.44 -18.28 8.03
CA GLN A 32 5.46 -18.84 9.39
C GLN A 32 5.94 -17.81 10.41
N GLU A 33 7.03 -17.12 10.11
CA GLU A 33 7.55 -16.05 10.97
C GLU A 33 6.56 -14.88 11.08
N THR A 34 5.90 -14.50 9.98
CA THR A 34 4.87 -13.47 9.97
C THR A 34 3.74 -13.84 10.94
N ARG A 35 3.19 -15.06 10.86
CA ARG A 35 2.16 -15.56 11.78
C ARG A 35 2.62 -15.51 13.23
N ARG A 36 3.83 -16.00 13.50
CA ARG A 36 4.40 -15.99 14.85
C ARG A 36 4.49 -14.57 15.42
N LEU A 37 4.91 -13.60 14.60
CA LEU A 37 5.02 -12.20 15.02
C LEU A 37 3.65 -11.53 15.18
N ILE A 38 2.66 -11.87 14.35
CA ILE A 38 1.26 -11.42 14.53
C ILE A 38 0.73 -11.86 15.88
N GLU A 39 0.87 -13.15 16.22
CA GLU A 39 0.40 -13.67 17.51
C GLU A 39 1.11 -13.02 18.71
N LYS A 40 2.39 -12.69 18.55
CA LYS A 40 3.20 -12.07 19.60
C LYS A 40 2.89 -10.58 19.79
N HIS A 41 2.76 -9.81 18.72
CA HIS A 41 2.74 -8.34 18.79
C HIS A 41 1.36 -7.73 18.56
N LEU A 42 0.57 -8.27 17.62
CA LEU A 42 -0.72 -7.69 17.26
C LEU A 42 -1.88 -8.30 18.04
N ARG A 43 -1.89 -9.62 18.26
CA ARG A 43 -2.99 -10.30 18.97
C ARG A 43 -3.29 -9.69 20.34
N PRO A 44 -2.32 -9.37 21.17
CA PRO A 44 -2.59 -8.85 22.51
C PRO A 44 -3.26 -7.47 22.52
N VAL A 45 -3.12 -6.67 21.47
CA VAL A 45 -3.56 -5.27 21.43
C VAL A 45 -4.76 -5.01 20.52
N LEU A 46 -5.16 -5.98 19.68
CA LEU A 46 -6.19 -5.78 18.64
C LEU A 46 -7.48 -5.16 19.20
N ASN A 47 -8.01 -5.71 20.27
CA ASN A 47 -9.29 -5.26 20.83
C ASN A 47 -9.24 -3.79 21.29
N GLU A 48 -8.11 -3.35 21.86
CA GLU A 48 -7.92 -1.96 22.27
C GLU A 48 -7.99 -1.02 21.07
N TYR A 49 -7.27 -1.34 20.01
CA TYR A 49 -7.26 -0.53 18.77
C TYR A 49 -8.59 -0.61 18.01
N TRP A 50 -9.32 -1.71 18.14
CA TRP A 50 -10.64 -1.85 17.53
C TRP A 50 -11.70 -1.02 18.26
N GLU A 51 -11.65 -0.96 19.60
CA GLU A 51 -12.55 -0.16 20.44
C GLU A 51 -12.26 1.35 20.33
N ALA A 52 -11.00 1.76 20.41
CA ALA A 52 -10.54 3.12 20.19
C ALA A 52 -9.92 3.23 18.79
N PRO A 53 -10.73 3.44 17.73
CA PRO A 53 -10.34 3.15 16.35
C PRO A 53 -9.09 3.93 15.91
N ASP A 54 -7.96 3.27 16.06
CA ASP A 54 -6.63 3.72 15.66
C ASP A 54 -5.85 2.53 15.08
N PHE A 55 -4.68 2.77 14.48
CA PHE A 55 -3.87 1.71 13.89
C PHE A 55 -2.66 1.38 14.78
N PRO A 56 -2.40 0.10 15.08
CA PRO A 56 -1.29 -0.33 15.92
C PRO A 56 0.05 -0.29 15.16
N PHE A 57 0.52 0.91 14.80
CA PHE A 57 1.70 1.10 13.94
C PHE A 57 2.95 0.41 14.49
N GLU A 58 3.27 0.60 15.78
CA GLU A 58 4.45 0.00 16.40
C GLU A 58 4.43 -1.52 16.28
N GLN A 59 3.29 -2.13 16.62
CA GLN A 59 3.11 -3.58 16.61
C GLN A 59 3.09 -4.13 15.18
N PHE A 60 2.44 -3.41 14.25
CA PHE A 60 2.44 -3.81 12.84
C PHE A 60 3.85 -3.74 12.24
N TYR A 61 4.60 -2.68 12.53
CA TYR A 61 5.98 -2.56 12.06
C TYR A 61 6.91 -3.58 12.71
N ALA A 62 6.65 -3.99 13.96
CA ALA A 62 7.39 -5.11 14.56
C ALA A 62 7.18 -6.42 13.79
N VAL A 63 5.97 -6.66 13.25
CA VAL A 63 5.70 -7.80 12.36
C VAL A 63 6.36 -7.59 11.00
N ALA A 64 6.08 -6.48 10.33
CA ALA A 64 6.51 -6.23 8.96
C ALA A 64 8.04 -6.21 8.81
N LYS A 65 8.74 -5.52 9.71
CA LYS A 65 10.20 -5.46 9.75
C LYS A 65 10.82 -6.74 10.30
N GLY A 66 10.18 -7.37 11.29
CA GLY A 66 10.69 -8.60 11.90
C GLY A 66 10.75 -9.77 10.93
N ALA A 67 9.69 -9.99 10.16
CA ALA A 67 9.65 -11.01 9.11
C ALA A 67 10.23 -10.51 7.78
N GLN A 68 10.42 -9.20 7.62
CA GLN A 68 10.81 -8.55 6.36
C GLN A 68 9.85 -8.91 5.20
N ILE A 69 8.54 -8.75 5.45
CA ILE A 69 7.47 -9.28 4.60
C ILE A 69 7.50 -8.83 3.13
N MET A 70 8.26 -7.79 2.78
CA MET A 70 8.46 -7.32 1.40
C MET A 70 9.94 -7.33 0.97
N SER A 71 10.88 -7.56 1.88
CA SER A 71 12.32 -7.37 1.62
C SER A 71 13.19 -8.55 2.05
N ASN A 72 12.60 -9.64 2.57
CA ASN A 72 13.36 -10.81 2.97
C ASN A 72 14.05 -11.45 1.75
N PRO A 73 15.38 -11.66 1.77
CA PRO A 73 16.08 -12.25 0.63
C PRO A 73 15.51 -13.59 0.15
N LYS A 74 14.94 -14.40 1.06
CA LYS A 74 14.30 -15.68 0.73
C LYS A 74 13.12 -15.56 -0.24
N LEU A 75 12.46 -14.40 -0.29
CA LEU A 75 11.34 -14.13 -1.21
C LEU A 75 11.80 -13.95 -2.67
N PHE A 76 13.09 -13.78 -2.88
CA PHE A 76 13.68 -13.48 -4.18
C PHE A 76 14.65 -14.55 -4.68
N GLU A 77 14.76 -15.67 -3.97
CA GLU A 77 15.54 -16.82 -4.42
C GLU A 77 15.01 -17.36 -5.75
N GLY A 78 15.86 -17.40 -6.79
CA GLY A 78 15.48 -17.74 -8.16
C GLY A 78 14.68 -16.67 -8.91
N ARG A 79 14.62 -15.45 -8.35
CA ARG A 79 13.92 -14.27 -8.91
C ARG A 79 14.81 -13.02 -8.82
N GLU A 80 16.09 -13.19 -9.02
CA GLU A 80 17.09 -12.12 -8.90
C GLU A 80 16.73 -10.94 -9.83
N GLY A 81 16.74 -9.74 -9.26
CA GLY A 81 16.35 -8.50 -9.95
C GLY A 81 14.84 -8.19 -9.93
N SER A 82 14.01 -9.04 -9.32
CA SER A 82 12.61 -8.69 -9.07
C SER A 82 12.52 -7.66 -7.94
N TYR A 83 11.58 -6.73 -8.09
CA TYR A 83 11.25 -5.75 -7.05
C TYR A 83 10.08 -6.19 -6.17
N ILE A 84 9.35 -7.24 -6.56
CA ILE A 84 8.18 -7.76 -5.82
C ILE A 84 8.34 -9.27 -5.59
N PRO A 85 7.85 -9.78 -4.44
CA PRO A 85 7.73 -11.21 -4.19
C PRO A 85 6.79 -11.90 -5.20
N SER A 86 6.65 -13.22 -5.12
CA SER A 86 5.70 -13.94 -5.98
C SER A 86 4.25 -13.54 -5.66
N GLU A 87 3.38 -13.57 -6.66
CA GLU A 87 1.96 -13.30 -6.47
C GLU A 87 1.31 -14.30 -5.50
N LEU A 88 1.76 -15.56 -5.54
CA LEU A 88 1.29 -16.59 -4.63
C LEU A 88 1.68 -16.26 -3.17
N TYR A 89 2.92 -15.87 -2.91
CA TYR A 89 3.33 -15.41 -1.59
C TYR A 89 2.50 -14.22 -1.12
N ILE A 90 2.28 -13.24 -1.99
CA ILE A 90 1.47 -12.05 -1.66
C ILE A 90 0.03 -12.46 -1.31
N ALA A 91 -0.57 -13.40 -2.05
CA ALA A 91 -1.92 -13.91 -1.72
C ALA A 91 -1.96 -14.55 -0.33
N PHE A 92 -0.98 -15.39 0.01
CA PHE A 92 -0.90 -16.00 1.33
C PHE A 92 -0.54 -15.00 2.44
N LEU A 93 0.24 -13.96 2.15
CA LEU A 93 0.48 -12.86 3.10
C LEU A 93 -0.82 -12.10 3.41
N TYR A 94 -1.67 -11.83 2.40
CA TYR A 94 -3.00 -11.27 2.63
C TYR A 94 -3.87 -12.19 3.47
N LEU A 95 -3.82 -13.50 3.24
CA LEU A 95 -4.51 -14.48 4.05
C LEU A 95 -4.05 -14.42 5.51
N GLU A 96 -2.74 -14.35 5.78
CA GLU A 96 -2.22 -14.25 7.16
C GLU A 96 -2.70 -12.99 7.86
N LEU A 97 -2.60 -11.84 7.18
CA LEU A 97 -3.03 -10.57 7.75
C LEU A 97 -4.55 -10.49 7.90
N GLY A 98 -5.33 -10.96 6.90
CA GLY A 98 -6.79 -10.94 6.90
C GLY A 98 -7.41 -11.89 7.92
N ARG A 99 -6.84 -13.08 8.11
CA ARG A 99 -7.25 -14.03 9.18
C ARG A 99 -7.13 -13.42 10.57
N PHE A 100 -6.19 -12.51 10.75
CA PHE A 100 -6.01 -11.81 12.01
C PHE A 100 -7.01 -10.65 12.11
N ASP A 101 -6.96 -9.69 11.18
CA ASP A 101 -7.92 -8.59 11.05
C ASP A 101 -7.82 -7.97 9.66
N ALA A 102 -8.95 -7.77 8.99
CA ALA A 102 -9.01 -7.19 7.65
C ALA A 102 -8.41 -5.77 7.57
N SER A 103 -8.34 -5.03 8.70
CA SER A 103 -7.69 -3.71 8.73
C SER A 103 -6.19 -3.81 8.51
N MET A 104 -5.54 -4.88 9.03
CA MET A 104 -4.11 -5.10 8.84
C MET A 104 -3.79 -5.42 7.38
N ALA A 105 -4.59 -6.30 6.77
CA ALA A 105 -4.46 -6.61 5.35
C ALA A 105 -4.74 -5.38 4.47
N THR A 106 -5.76 -4.58 4.80
CA THR A 106 -6.07 -3.33 4.08
C THR A 106 -4.95 -2.31 4.19
N PHE A 107 -4.36 -2.13 5.37
CA PHE A 107 -3.20 -1.25 5.53
C PHE A 107 -2.03 -1.70 4.65
N PHE A 108 -1.74 -3.01 4.63
CA PHE A 108 -0.71 -3.58 3.77
C PHE A 108 -1.03 -3.37 2.28
N THR A 109 -2.30 -3.55 1.86
CA THR A 109 -2.74 -3.28 0.47
C THR A 109 -2.45 -1.84 0.05
N VAL A 110 -2.78 -0.89 0.92
CA VAL A 110 -2.55 0.54 0.62
C VAL A 110 -1.07 0.85 0.48
N HIS A 111 -0.25 0.29 1.36
CA HIS A 111 1.20 0.50 1.37
C HIS A 111 1.93 -0.31 0.28
N GLY A 112 1.84 -1.64 0.34
CA GLY A 112 2.59 -2.57 -0.50
C GLY A 112 1.91 -2.85 -1.84
N GLY A 113 0.58 -2.95 -1.87
CA GLY A 113 -0.17 -3.21 -3.09
C GLY A 113 -0.35 -1.96 -3.95
N LEU A 114 -0.82 -0.85 -3.38
CA LEU A 114 -1.17 0.35 -4.14
C LEU A 114 -0.01 1.34 -4.26
N CYS A 115 0.53 1.84 -3.15
CA CYS A 115 1.60 2.85 -3.19
C CYS A 115 2.86 2.32 -3.85
N TYR A 116 3.33 1.16 -3.40
CA TYR A 116 4.56 0.54 -3.91
C TYR A 116 4.47 0.27 -5.42
N ASN A 117 3.38 -0.39 -5.89
CA ASN A 117 3.19 -0.67 -7.31
C ASN A 117 2.97 0.59 -8.15
N THR A 118 2.38 1.66 -7.58
CA THR A 118 2.27 2.95 -8.27
C THR A 118 3.65 3.52 -8.58
N ILE A 119 4.58 3.46 -7.65
CA ILE A 119 5.94 3.95 -7.85
C ILE A 119 6.74 3.00 -8.75
N LEU A 120 6.58 1.69 -8.58
CA LEU A 120 7.24 0.68 -9.41
C LEU A 120 6.87 0.82 -10.90
N LEU A 121 5.59 1.01 -11.20
CA LEU A 121 5.09 1.06 -12.58
C LEU A 121 5.09 2.48 -13.16
N GLY A 122 4.95 3.49 -12.29
CA GLY A 122 4.83 4.90 -12.68
C GLY A 122 6.12 5.69 -12.63
N GLY A 123 7.09 5.28 -11.83
CA GLY A 123 8.37 5.95 -11.66
C GLY A 123 9.43 5.54 -12.68
N ASP A 124 10.44 6.39 -12.85
CA ASP A 124 11.70 6.04 -13.51
C ASP A 124 12.66 5.29 -12.56
N GLU A 125 13.80 4.85 -13.07
CA GLU A 125 14.82 4.12 -12.28
C GLU A 125 15.31 4.92 -11.05
N ARG A 126 15.44 6.25 -11.16
CA ARG A 126 15.82 7.12 -10.05
C ARG A 126 14.75 7.12 -8.96
N GLN A 127 13.49 7.30 -9.36
CA GLN A 127 12.34 7.30 -8.45
C GLN A 127 12.16 5.93 -7.80
N GLN A 128 12.24 4.85 -8.55
CA GLN A 128 12.20 3.48 -8.02
C GLN A 128 13.30 3.26 -6.99
N LYS A 129 14.55 3.63 -7.30
CA LYS A 129 15.68 3.48 -6.39
C LYS A 129 15.55 4.31 -5.12
N GLU A 130 14.98 5.51 -5.21
CA GLU A 130 14.78 6.39 -4.06
C GLU A 130 13.72 5.87 -3.09
N PHE A 131 12.59 5.37 -3.62
CA PHE A 131 11.40 5.09 -2.81
C PHE A 131 11.23 3.61 -2.46
N LEU A 132 11.47 2.66 -3.40
CA LEU A 132 11.02 1.28 -3.23
C LEU A 132 11.75 0.56 -2.08
N SER A 133 13.05 0.76 -1.92
CA SER A 133 13.80 0.11 -0.83
C SER A 133 13.31 0.52 0.55
N LYS A 134 12.96 1.80 0.74
CA LYS A 134 12.47 2.34 2.01
C LYS A 134 11.04 1.89 2.31
N LEU A 135 10.22 1.78 1.27
CA LEU A 135 8.87 1.23 1.40
C LEU A 135 8.91 -0.26 1.70
N ALA A 136 9.71 -1.05 0.97
CA ALA A 136 9.84 -2.49 1.22
C ALA A 136 10.37 -2.82 2.62
N ALA A 137 11.25 -1.96 3.16
CA ALA A 137 11.76 -2.07 4.53
C ALA A 137 10.82 -1.51 5.60
N PHE A 138 9.69 -0.91 5.21
CA PHE A 138 8.78 -0.15 6.10
C PHE A 138 9.48 0.98 6.87
N ASP A 139 10.55 1.54 6.33
CA ASP A 139 11.19 2.75 6.86
C ASP A 139 10.39 4.00 6.50
N TRP A 140 9.69 3.96 5.39
CA TRP A 140 8.68 4.92 4.99
C TRP A 140 7.31 4.25 4.85
N GLN A 141 6.27 4.96 5.23
CA GLN A 141 4.89 4.58 5.01
C GLN A 141 4.38 5.23 3.72
N GLY A 142 3.74 4.43 2.85
CA GLY A 142 3.04 4.92 1.67
C GLY A 142 1.53 4.85 1.82
N CYS A 143 0.81 5.73 1.13
CA CYS A 143 -0.63 5.62 0.92
C CYS A 143 -0.98 5.83 -0.57
N PHE A 144 -2.27 5.93 -0.93
CA PHE A 144 -2.70 6.00 -2.33
C PHE A 144 -3.88 6.96 -2.48
N ALA A 145 -3.64 8.15 -3.02
CA ALA A 145 -4.62 9.24 -3.04
C ALA A 145 -5.27 9.40 -4.42
N LEU A 146 -6.21 8.51 -4.76
CA LEU A 146 -6.97 8.54 -6.01
C LEU A 146 -8.40 9.04 -5.79
N THR A 147 -9.19 8.36 -4.96
CA THR A 147 -10.63 8.58 -4.73
C THR A 147 -10.92 10.00 -4.20
N GLU A 148 -11.99 10.62 -4.70
CA GLU A 148 -12.44 11.96 -4.32
C GLU A 148 -13.83 11.94 -3.66
N PRO A 149 -14.24 13.03 -2.96
CA PRO A 149 -15.54 13.07 -2.28
C PRO A 149 -16.75 12.82 -3.22
N LEU A 150 -16.67 13.29 -4.46
CA LEU A 150 -17.75 13.20 -5.45
C LEU A 150 -17.49 12.14 -6.52
N SER A 151 -16.34 11.49 -6.53
CA SER A 151 -15.91 10.53 -7.57
C SER A 151 -15.18 9.34 -6.97
N GLY A 152 -15.79 8.19 -7.04
CA GLY A 152 -15.21 6.88 -6.62
C GLY A 152 -15.07 5.94 -7.81
N SER A 153 -16.11 5.20 -8.15
CA SER A 153 -16.07 4.22 -9.25
C SER A 153 -15.93 4.87 -10.64
N ASP A 154 -16.37 6.11 -10.80
CA ASP A 154 -16.29 6.90 -12.02
C ASP A 154 -15.05 7.81 -12.08
N ILE A 155 -14.05 7.56 -11.26
CA ILE A 155 -12.86 8.42 -11.09
C ILE A 155 -12.14 8.75 -12.42
N ALA A 156 -12.27 7.90 -13.43
CA ALA A 156 -11.69 8.13 -14.75
C ALA A 156 -12.19 9.45 -15.39
N GLY A 157 -13.48 9.73 -15.30
CA GLY A 157 -14.11 10.96 -15.79
C GLY A 157 -14.26 12.05 -14.74
N GLY A 158 -14.47 11.65 -13.48
CA GLY A 158 -14.86 12.52 -12.38
C GLY A 158 -13.72 13.12 -11.56
N LEU A 159 -12.45 12.81 -11.86
CA LEU A 159 -11.31 13.32 -11.11
C LEU A 159 -11.21 14.84 -11.25
N ALA A 160 -11.43 15.56 -10.13
CA ALA A 160 -11.51 17.02 -10.05
C ALA A 160 -10.24 17.68 -9.47
N THR A 161 -9.40 16.93 -8.72
CA THR A 161 -8.10 17.44 -8.26
C THR A 161 -7.25 17.87 -9.46
N THR A 162 -6.71 19.08 -9.41
CA THR A 162 -5.93 19.69 -10.49
C THR A 162 -4.43 19.74 -10.18
N ALA A 163 -3.63 19.74 -11.23
CA ALA A 163 -2.20 20.01 -11.21
C ALA A 163 -1.86 21.04 -12.26
N GLU A 164 -1.24 22.15 -11.87
CA GLU A 164 -0.76 23.21 -12.75
C GLU A 164 0.76 23.25 -12.73
N ARG A 165 1.39 23.25 -13.92
CA ARG A 165 2.85 23.38 -14.02
C ARG A 165 3.29 24.83 -13.91
N VAL A 166 4.17 25.12 -12.96
CA VAL A 166 4.76 26.45 -12.78
C VAL A 166 6.28 26.33 -12.73
N GLY A 167 6.91 26.53 -13.86
CA GLY A 167 8.38 26.35 -13.99
C GLY A 167 8.80 24.88 -13.81
N ASP A 168 9.61 24.63 -12.79
CA ASP A 168 10.15 23.31 -12.43
C ASP A 168 9.35 22.57 -11.33
N LYS A 169 8.15 23.06 -11.02
CA LYS A 169 7.26 22.49 -10.03
C LYS A 169 5.82 22.42 -10.52
N TRP A 170 5.00 21.67 -9.77
CA TRP A 170 3.57 21.53 -9.94
C TRP A 170 2.82 22.04 -8.72
N ILE A 171 1.69 22.69 -8.95
CA ILE A 171 0.79 23.17 -7.91
C ILE A 171 -0.45 22.31 -7.90
N LEU A 172 -0.68 21.59 -6.80
CA LEU A 172 -1.83 20.72 -6.65
C LEU A 172 -2.93 21.39 -5.83
N ASN A 173 -4.18 21.31 -6.33
CA ASN A 173 -5.38 21.79 -5.64
C ASN A 173 -6.50 20.75 -5.75
N GLY A 174 -7.21 20.49 -4.65
CA GLY A 174 -8.34 19.55 -4.63
C GLY A 174 -8.48 18.78 -3.34
N GLU A 175 -9.27 17.72 -3.39
CA GLU A 175 -9.60 16.90 -2.22
C GLU A 175 -9.52 15.41 -2.57
N LYS A 176 -9.15 14.60 -1.57
CA LYS A 176 -9.20 13.13 -1.65
C LYS A 176 -9.94 12.58 -0.44
N ARG A 177 -10.64 11.46 -0.62
CA ARG A 177 -11.44 10.88 0.47
C ARG A 177 -11.23 9.37 0.56
N TRP A 178 -11.38 8.84 1.77
CA TRP A 178 -11.20 7.43 2.10
C TRP A 178 -9.75 6.93 1.95
N ILE A 179 -8.78 7.83 2.09
CA ILE A 179 -7.37 7.49 1.88
C ILE A 179 -6.76 6.90 3.14
N GLY A 180 -6.43 5.61 3.09
CA GLY A 180 -5.84 4.91 4.23
C GLY A 180 -4.45 5.43 4.58
N GLY A 181 -4.25 5.84 5.84
CA GLY A 181 -2.97 6.33 6.33
C GLY A 181 -2.54 7.70 5.81
N SER A 182 -3.46 8.49 5.27
CA SER A 182 -3.16 9.79 4.65
C SER A 182 -2.54 10.83 5.59
N ASP A 183 -2.82 10.73 6.89
CA ASP A 183 -2.32 11.63 7.94
C ASP A 183 -0.98 11.17 8.53
N THR A 184 -0.57 9.94 8.24
CA THR A 184 0.66 9.33 8.79
C THR A 184 1.71 9.02 7.73
N ALA A 185 1.32 8.86 6.46
CA ALA A 185 2.20 8.47 5.36
C ALA A 185 3.36 9.45 5.13
N ASP A 186 4.54 8.91 4.87
CA ASP A 186 5.73 9.67 4.50
C ASP A 186 5.71 10.07 3.02
N VAL A 187 5.07 9.24 2.17
CA VAL A 187 4.90 9.48 0.73
C VAL A 187 3.47 9.19 0.29
N VAL A 188 2.90 10.12 -0.46
CA VAL A 188 1.51 10.07 -0.93
C VAL A 188 1.47 10.24 -2.45
N PRO A 189 1.36 9.15 -3.24
CA PRO A 189 1.01 9.24 -4.66
C PRO A 189 -0.38 9.87 -4.82
N VAL A 190 -0.42 11.11 -5.30
CA VAL A 190 -1.63 11.88 -5.56
C VAL A 190 -1.91 11.92 -7.06
N PHE A 191 -3.07 11.46 -7.46
CA PHE A 191 -3.53 11.55 -8.85
C PHE A 191 -4.30 12.86 -9.05
N ALA A 192 -3.87 13.63 -10.05
CA ALA A 192 -4.45 14.92 -10.39
C ALA A 192 -4.54 15.08 -11.90
N ARG A 193 -5.49 15.91 -12.34
CA ARG A 193 -5.66 16.29 -13.75
C ARG A 193 -4.78 17.48 -14.05
N ASP A 194 -3.87 17.33 -14.99
CA ASP A 194 -3.10 18.45 -15.52
C ASP A 194 -4.04 19.43 -16.23
N VAL A 195 -3.97 20.69 -15.84
CA VAL A 195 -4.86 21.75 -16.38
C VAL A 195 -4.52 22.09 -17.84
N GLU A 196 -3.29 21.82 -18.27
CA GLU A 196 -2.84 22.15 -19.64
C GLU A 196 -3.36 21.13 -20.67
N ASP A 197 -3.21 19.81 -20.39
CA ASP A 197 -3.55 18.76 -21.36
C ASP A 197 -4.77 17.92 -20.97
N GLY A 198 -5.35 18.16 -19.78
CA GLY A 198 -6.50 17.45 -19.25
C GLY A 198 -6.23 16.00 -18.84
N ARG A 199 -4.99 15.52 -18.91
CA ARG A 199 -4.63 14.13 -18.62
C ARG A 199 -4.38 13.92 -17.13
N VAL A 200 -4.65 12.71 -16.68
CA VAL A 200 -4.31 12.30 -15.31
C VAL A 200 -2.82 12.03 -15.21
N LYS A 201 -2.19 12.65 -14.21
CA LYS A 201 -0.79 12.44 -13.81
C LYS A 201 -0.73 12.06 -12.34
N CYS A 202 0.41 11.58 -11.87
CA CYS A 202 0.62 11.21 -10.48
C CYS A 202 1.84 11.93 -9.91
N PHE A 203 1.69 12.43 -8.69
CA PHE A 203 2.69 13.25 -8.00
C PHE A 203 2.95 12.69 -6.62
N ILE A 204 4.21 12.56 -6.23
CA ILE A 204 4.57 12.15 -4.87
C ILE A 204 4.54 13.39 -3.97
N VAL A 205 3.51 13.49 -3.15
CA VAL A 205 3.47 14.47 -2.06
C VAL A 205 4.17 13.90 -0.85
N ARG A 206 5.17 14.61 -0.33
CA ARG A 206 5.96 14.17 0.82
C ARG A 206 5.34 14.67 2.12
N LYS A 207 5.53 13.91 3.20
CA LYS A 207 5.06 14.30 4.54
C LYS A 207 5.48 15.72 4.90
N GLY A 208 4.53 16.49 5.45
CA GLY A 208 4.78 17.87 5.85
C GLY A 208 4.77 18.89 4.71
N ALA A 209 4.36 18.52 3.49
CA ALA A 209 4.23 19.46 2.38
C ALA A 209 3.25 20.59 2.75
N PRO A 210 3.66 21.88 2.63
CA PRO A 210 2.77 23.01 2.89
C PRO A 210 1.50 22.94 2.04
N GLY A 211 0.35 23.24 2.65
CA GLY A 211 -0.95 23.19 1.96
C GLY A 211 -1.60 21.79 1.90
N TYR A 212 -0.89 20.72 2.26
CA TYR A 212 -1.46 19.39 2.43
C TYR A 212 -1.99 19.23 3.85
N HIS A 213 -3.26 18.88 3.98
CA HIS A 213 -3.91 18.61 5.24
C HIS A 213 -4.73 17.31 5.13
N ALA A 214 -4.59 16.42 6.11
CA ALA A 214 -5.33 15.17 6.16
C ALA A 214 -5.96 14.97 7.54
N GLU A 215 -7.25 14.65 7.55
CA GLU A 215 -8.03 14.40 8.77
C GLU A 215 -8.61 12.98 8.73
N PRO A 216 -8.47 12.19 9.83
CA PRO A 216 -9.11 10.89 9.92
C PRO A 216 -10.65 11.00 9.84
N ILE A 217 -11.28 10.07 9.11
CA ILE A 217 -12.74 9.96 9.03
C ILE A 217 -13.24 9.20 10.26
N PRO A 218 -14.05 9.82 11.13
CA PRO A 218 -14.53 9.19 12.35
C PRO A 218 -15.72 8.25 12.10
N HIS A 219 -16.12 7.51 13.16
CA HIS A 219 -17.36 6.74 13.23
C HIS A 219 -17.51 5.64 12.16
N LYS A 220 -16.42 5.04 11.72
CA LYS A 220 -16.46 3.90 10.81
C LYS A 220 -17.02 2.67 11.49
N THR A 221 -17.83 1.89 10.77
CA THR A 221 -18.43 0.63 11.24
C THR A 221 -17.63 -0.61 10.82
N ALA A 222 -16.75 -0.47 9.82
CA ALA A 222 -15.89 -1.54 9.31
C ALA A 222 -14.47 -1.03 9.12
N LEU A 223 -13.49 -1.95 9.06
CA LEU A 223 -12.06 -1.64 8.95
C LEU A 223 -11.64 -0.58 9.98
N ARG A 224 -12.09 -0.78 11.23
CA ARG A 224 -12.05 0.26 12.26
C ARG A 224 -10.63 0.70 12.59
N CYS A 225 -9.66 -0.22 12.55
CA CYS A 225 -8.26 0.11 12.82
C CYS A 225 -7.58 0.85 11.65
N VAL A 226 -8.10 0.83 10.42
CA VAL A 226 -7.51 1.61 9.32
C VAL A 226 -7.81 3.08 9.50
N ARG A 227 -6.79 3.94 9.52
CA ARG A 227 -6.95 5.41 9.54
C ARG A 227 -7.24 5.91 8.12
N ASN A 228 -8.51 5.78 7.69
CA ASN A 228 -8.92 6.41 6.45
C ASN A 228 -9.10 7.91 6.66
N GLY A 229 -8.54 8.73 5.78
CA GLY A 229 -8.61 10.17 5.92
C GLY A 229 -9.28 10.88 4.74
N HIS A 230 -9.63 12.12 5.01
CA HIS A 230 -9.98 13.14 4.04
C HIS A 230 -8.78 14.06 3.85
N ILE A 231 -8.32 14.22 2.63
CA ILE A 231 -7.20 15.10 2.28
C ILE A 231 -7.76 16.36 1.62
N THR A 232 -7.27 17.52 2.07
CA THR A 232 -7.45 18.80 1.40
C THR A 232 -6.08 19.32 0.94
N MET A 233 -5.98 19.72 -0.30
CA MET A 233 -4.78 20.31 -0.91
C MET A 233 -5.08 21.72 -1.38
N LYS A 234 -4.29 22.69 -0.88
CA LYS A 234 -4.38 24.11 -1.26
C LYS A 234 -2.99 24.60 -1.64
N ASN A 235 -2.76 24.77 -2.95
CA ASN A 235 -1.49 25.20 -3.51
C ASN A 235 -0.31 24.34 -3.02
N VAL A 236 -0.47 23.01 -3.00
CA VAL A 236 0.60 22.10 -2.62
C VAL A 236 1.65 22.07 -3.73
N GLU A 237 2.87 22.51 -3.41
CA GLU A 237 3.99 22.51 -4.33
C GLU A 237 4.66 21.15 -4.37
N VAL A 238 4.83 20.60 -5.57
CA VAL A 238 5.54 19.34 -5.82
C VAL A 238 6.61 19.57 -6.89
N PRO A 239 7.88 19.26 -6.63
CA PRO A 239 8.93 19.35 -7.65
C PRO A 239 8.60 18.46 -8.87
N ASP A 240 8.97 18.90 -10.08
CA ASP A 240 8.76 18.08 -11.28
C ASP A 240 9.47 16.72 -11.19
N SER A 241 10.55 16.64 -10.42
CA SER A 241 11.26 15.40 -10.09
C SER A 241 10.42 14.38 -9.30
N ASP A 242 9.38 14.81 -8.62
CA ASP A 242 8.46 13.95 -7.85
C ASP A 242 7.15 13.64 -8.63
N ARG A 243 7.03 14.07 -9.90
CA ARG A 243 6.01 13.59 -10.83
C ARG A 243 6.42 12.20 -11.34
N LEU A 244 5.56 11.21 -11.20
CA LEU A 244 5.81 9.86 -11.73
C LEU A 244 5.74 9.90 -13.27
N VAL A 245 6.88 9.75 -13.90
CA VAL A 245 7.07 10.06 -15.34
C VAL A 245 6.29 9.16 -16.30
N ASN A 246 5.99 7.93 -15.87
CA ASN A 246 5.30 6.91 -16.68
C ASN A 246 3.77 6.92 -16.47
N ILE A 247 3.21 7.90 -15.73
CA ILE A 247 1.77 8.07 -15.58
C ILE A 247 1.35 9.32 -16.34
N ASN A 248 0.76 9.12 -17.53
CA ASN A 248 0.39 10.18 -18.46
C ASN A 248 -1.06 10.06 -18.98
N GLY A 249 -1.88 9.28 -18.28
CA GLY A 249 -3.29 9.11 -18.58
C GLY A 249 -3.95 8.07 -17.67
N PHE A 250 -5.28 7.97 -17.73
CA PHE A 250 -6.00 7.02 -16.89
C PHE A 250 -5.72 5.55 -17.23
N ALA A 251 -5.26 5.25 -18.46
CA ALA A 251 -4.84 3.91 -18.84
C ALA A 251 -3.68 3.40 -17.97
N ASP A 252 -2.74 4.28 -17.59
CA ASP A 252 -1.63 3.92 -16.71
C ASP A 252 -2.12 3.67 -15.27
N VAL A 253 -3.10 4.45 -14.80
CA VAL A 253 -3.78 4.22 -13.51
C VAL A 253 -4.50 2.86 -13.53
N ALA A 254 -5.23 2.56 -14.61
CA ALA A 254 -5.94 1.29 -14.76
C ALA A 254 -4.97 0.08 -14.74
N ARG A 255 -3.79 0.22 -15.35
CA ARG A 255 -2.72 -0.80 -15.29
C ARG A 255 -2.27 -1.06 -13.86
N ILE A 256 -2.03 -0.01 -13.05
CA ILE A 256 -1.68 -0.16 -11.63
C ILE A 256 -2.80 -0.89 -10.89
N LEU A 257 -4.05 -0.47 -11.06
CA LEU A 257 -5.20 -1.08 -10.40
C LEU A 257 -5.41 -2.55 -10.80
N THR A 258 -4.94 -3.00 -11.97
CA THR A 258 -5.03 -4.40 -12.37
C THR A 258 -4.26 -5.32 -11.43
N PHE A 259 -3.09 -4.89 -10.95
CA PHE A 259 -2.29 -5.65 -9.99
C PHE A 259 -2.94 -5.75 -8.61
N THR A 260 -3.71 -4.75 -8.19
CA THR A 260 -4.24 -4.66 -6.82
C THR A 260 -5.69 -5.14 -6.68
N ARG A 261 -6.40 -5.38 -7.80
CA ARG A 261 -7.82 -5.82 -7.72
C ARG A 261 -7.97 -7.21 -7.13
N ALA A 262 -7.04 -8.12 -7.39
CA ALA A 262 -7.04 -9.46 -6.81
C ALA A 262 -6.78 -9.42 -5.30
N ASP A 263 -5.98 -8.47 -4.82
CA ASP A 263 -5.61 -8.34 -3.41
C ASP A 263 -6.83 -8.20 -2.50
N VAL A 264 -7.84 -7.44 -2.95
CA VAL A 264 -9.09 -7.25 -2.19
C VAL A 264 -9.85 -8.57 -2.02
N ALA A 265 -9.82 -9.45 -3.01
CA ALA A 265 -10.45 -10.77 -2.91
C ALA A 265 -9.70 -11.69 -1.93
N HIS A 266 -8.39 -11.53 -1.79
CA HIS A 266 -7.59 -12.30 -0.83
C HIS A 266 -7.77 -11.83 0.62
N ILE A 267 -8.25 -10.59 0.84
CA ILE A 267 -8.53 -10.05 2.18
C ILE A 267 -9.86 -10.57 2.72
N ALA A 268 -10.84 -10.81 1.83
CA ALA A 268 -12.18 -11.24 2.19
C ALA A 268 -12.25 -12.73 2.56
#